data_0f1610d4d288a6f11dc5ff0079b47862
#
_entry.id   0f1610d4d288a6f11dc5ff0079b47862
#
_cell.length_a   1.000
_cell.length_b   1.000
_cell.length_c   1.000
_cell.angle_alpha   90.00
_cell.angle_beta   90.00
_cell.angle_gamma   90.00
#
_symmetry.space_group_name_H-M   'P 1'
#
loop_
_entity.id
_entity.type
_entity.pdbx_description
1 polymer ?
#
loop_
_entity_poly.entity_id
_entity_poly.type
_entity_poly.pdbx_seq_one_letter_code
_entity_poly.pdbx_strand_id
1 'polypeptide(L)'
;SVTSIGSSAFYECSSLTSVEIPNSVTSIGEWAFYDCSGLASVEIPNSVTSIGSYAFCGCSALTSVIIPNSVTSIGGAAFNFCGGLKEVHISDLSAWYGIDFESSSANPLYYAHNLYLNGELVTDLVIPDGITEIKDYVFSKCSGLTSVEIPNSVTSIGSYAFSGCDALTS
;
A
#
# COMPACT_ATOMS: atom_id res chain seq x y z
N SER A 1 -13.30 12.37 20.16
CA SER A 1 -12.22 11.63 19.48
C SER A 1 -12.14 12.08 18.03
N VAL A 2 -10.93 12.20 17.50
CA VAL A 2 -10.69 12.52 16.07
C VAL A 2 -11.08 11.31 15.23
N THR A 3 -11.92 11.50 14.21
CA THR A 3 -12.42 10.42 13.34
C THR A 3 -11.86 10.46 11.92
N SER A 4 -11.22 11.56 11.53
CA SER A 4 -10.56 11.69 10.23
C SER A 4 -9.36 12.62 10.31
N ILE A 5 -8.36 12.38 9.45
CA ILE A 5 -7.32 13.35 9.17
C ILE A 5 -7.73 14.09 7.90
N GLY A 6 -7.93 15.41 8.01
CA GLY A 6 -8.40 16.23 6.90
C GLY A 6 -7.37 16.39 5.78
N SER A 7 -7.83 16.86 4.61
CA SER A 7 -6.93 17.17 3.50
C SER A 7 -5.86 18.18 3.92
N SER A 8 -4.61 17.91 3.54
CA SER A 8 -3.43 18.76 3.80
C SER A 8 -3.17 19.05 5.29
N ALA A 9 -3.68 18.21 6.21
CA ALA A 9 -3.60 18.49 7.66
C ALA A 9 -2.15 18.63 8.17
N PHE A 10 -1.19 17.90 7.59
CA PHE A 10 0.24 17.94 7.90
C PHE A 10 1.08 18.22 6.63
N TYR A 11 0.53 18.98 5.69
CA TYR A 11 1.19 19.30 4.43
C TYR A 11 2.55 19.97 4.66
N GLU A 12 3.61 19.43 4.03
CA GLU A 12 5.01 19.91 4.13
C GLU A 12 5.57 19.97 5.57
N CYS A 13 5.05 19.17 6.49
CA CYS A 13 5.63 19.04 7.84
C CYS A 13 6.94 18.25 7.80
N SER A 14 7.97 18.81 7.15
CA SER A 14 9.23 18.10 6.84
C SER A 14 10.04 17.69 8.08
N SER A 15 9.83 18.32 9.24
CA SER A 15 10.46 17.96 10.50
C SER A 15 9.68 16.91 11.31
N LEU A 16 8.51 16.49 10.84
CA LEU A 16 7.71 15.46 11.50
C LEU A 16 8.38 14.10 11.29
N THR A 17 8.83 13.46 12.36
CA THR A 17 9.54 12.17 12.28
C THR A 17 8.65 10.96 12.56
N SER A 18 7.58 11.16 13.31
CA SER A 18 6.58 10.13 13.60
C SER A 18 5.23 10.78 13.89
N VAL A 19 4.17 10.03 13.70
CA VAL A 19 2.81 10.43 14.04
C VAL A 19 2.07 9.22 14.60
N GLU A 20 1.32 9.44 15.68
CA GLU A 20 0.38 8.45 16.23
C GLU A 20 -1.03 8.79 15.74
N ILE A 21 -1.59 7.90 14.94
CA ILE A 21 -2.95 8.02 14.41
C ILE A 21 -3.89 7.24 15.33
N PRO A 22 -4.87 7.91 15.99
CA PRO A 22 -5.77 7.22 16.92
C PRO A 22 -6.66 6.17 16.24
N ASN A 23 -6.99 5.09 16.96
CA ASN A 23 -7.89 4.02 16.49
C ASN A 23 -9.35 4.48 16.20
N SER A 24 -9.67 5.74 16.41
CA SER A 24 -10.94 6.34 16.01
C SER A 24 -10.93 6.92 14.60
N VAL A 25 -9.75 7.03 13.97
CA VAL A 25 -9.60 7.59 12.62
C VAL A 25 -9.99 6.54 11.58
N THR A 26 -10.94 6.89 10.73
CA THR A 26 -11.45 6.01 9.66
C THR A 26 -10.96 6.39 8.26
N SER A 27 -10.43 7.60 8.08
CA SER A 27 -9.92 8.06 6.80
C SER A 27 -8.74 9.01 6.93
N ILE A 28 -7.81 8.92 5.98
CA ILE A 28 -6.70 9.84 5.79
C ILE A 28 -6.98 10.62 4.51
N GLY A 29 -7.07 11.96 4.61
CA GLY A 29 -7.43 12.85 3.51
C GLY A 29 -6.34 13.03 2.46
N GLU A 30 -6.71 13.69 1.36
CA GLU A 30 -5.78 14.03 0.28
C GLU A 30 -4.65 14.93 0.81
N TRP A 31 -3.41 14.68 0.36
CA TRP A 31 -2.19 15.42 0.76
C TRP A 31 -1.98 15.52 2.28
N ALA A 32 -2.62 14.66 3.08
CA ALA A 32 -2.60 14.77 4.55
C ALA A 32 -1.19 14.85 5.14
N PHE A 33 -0.25 14.07 4.61
CA PHE A 33 1.17 14.04 4.98
C PHE A 33 2.08 14.30 3.77
N TYR A 34 1.60 15.09 2.81
CA TYR A 34 2.38 15.43 1.62
C TYR A 34 3.69 16.11 2.01
N ASP A 35 4.79 15.62 1.43
CA ASP A 35 6.16 16.13 1.65
C ASP A 35 6.59 16.18 3.14
N CYS A 36 6.03 15.28 3.97
CA CYS A 36 6.57 15.01 5.30
C CYS A 36 7.86 14.21 5.18
N SER A 37 8.89 14.83 4.61
CA SER A 37 10.13 14.16 4.19
C SER A 37 10.94 13.56 5.35
N GLY A 38 10.71 14.01 6.59
CA GLY A 38 11.28 13.46 7.81
C GLY A 38 10.54 12.27 8.41
N LEU A 39 9.33 11.95 7.90
CA LEU A 39 8.48 10.90 8.48
C LEU A 39 9.09 9.52 8.24
N ALA A 40 9.73 8.97 9.26
CA ALA A 40 10.46 7.70 9.19
C ALA A 40 9.55 6.48 9.41
N SER A 41 8.47 6.67 10.16
CA SER A 41 7.48 5.63 10.43
C SER A 41 6.08 6.21 10.60
N VAL A 42 5.08 5.45 10.18
CA VAL A 42 3.67 5.72 10.43
C VAL A 42 2.94 4.41 10.70
N GLU A 43 2.16 4.38 11.76
CA GLU A 43 1.25 3.28 12.05
C GLU A 43 -0.16 3.67 11.60
N ILE A 44 -0.68 2.97 10.60
CA ILE A 44 -2.04 3.15 10.10
C ILE A 44 -2.95 2.19 10.89
N PRO A 45 -3.91 2.70 11.69
CA PRO A 45 -4.72 1.82 12.53
C PRO A 45 -5.75 1.02 11.72
N ASN A 46 -6.19 -0.11 12.29
CA ASN A 46 -7.20 -1.01 11.69
C ASN A 46 -8.61 -0.39 11.55
N SER A 47 -8.79 0.85 11.93
CA SER A 47 -10.02 1.63 11.71
C SER A 47 -10.03 2.35 10.36
N VAL A 48 -8.85 2.56 9.74
CA VAL A 48 -8.72 3.31 8.49
C VAL A 48 -9.19 2.44 7.32
N THR A 49 -10.16 2.96 6.58
CA THR A 49 -10.73 2.29 5.40
C THR A 49 -10.27 2.90 4.08
N SER A 50 -9.82 4.18 4.10
CA SER A 50 -9.38 4.87 2.89
C SER A 50 -8.18 5.78 3.15
N ILE A 51 -7.28 5.81 2.16
CA ILE A 51 -6.12 6.71 2.09
C ILE A 51 -6.30 7.57 0.85
N GLY A 52 -6.31 8.90 1.01
CA GLY A 52 -6.54 9.85 -0.07
C GLY A 52 -5.37 9.97 -1.04
N SER A 53 -5.64 10.63 -2.18
CA SER A 53 -4.62 10.89 -3.19
C SER A 53 -3.47 11.74 -2.61
N TYR A 54 -2.23 11.39 -2.96
CA TYR A 54 -1.01 12.06 -2.47
C TYR A 54 -0.83 12.07 -0.95
N ALA A 55 -1.56 11.25 -0.19
CA ALA A 55 -1.58 11.32 1.28
C ALA A 55 -0.20 11.22 1.93
N PHE A 56 0.69 10.37 1.44
CA PHE A 56 2.07 10.19 1.90
C PHE A 56 3.10 10.49 0.80
N CYS A 57 2.69 11.21 -0.25
CA CYS A 57 3.60 11.57 -1.34
C CYS A 57 4.78 12.40 -0.79
N GLY A 58 6.01 12.05 -1.17
CA GLY A 58 7.21 12.75 -0.71
C GLY A 58 7.69 12.38 0.69
N CYS A 59 7.10 11.38 1.36
CA CYS A 59 7.59 10.85 2.64
C CYS A 59 8.87 10.03 2.41
N SER A 60 9.96 10.71 2.03
CA SER A 60 11.19 10.06 1.55
C SER A 60 11.99 9.33 2.62
N ALA A 61 11.79 9.65 3.91
CA ALA A 61 12.41 8.92 5.03
C ALA A 61 11.63 7.66 5.44
N LEU A 62 10.41 7.45 4.94
CA LEU A 62 9.58 6.29 5.28
C LEU A 62 10.23 5.01 4.76
N THR A 63 10.58 4.07 5.64
CA THR A 63 11.29 2.84 5.29
C THR A 63 10.40 1.62 5.15
N SER A 64 9.31 1.59 5.88
CA SER A 64 8.31 0.52 5.83
C SER A 64 6.91 1.07 6.07
N VAL A 65 5.91 0.37 5.56
CA VAL A 65 4.50 0.67 5.83
C VAL A 65 3.72 -0.60 6.09
N ILE A 66 2.83 -0.56 7.08
CA ILE A 66 1.86 -1.63 7.35
C ILE A 66 0.53 -1.15 6.77
N ILE A 67 -0.04 -1.90 5.85
CA ILE A 67 -1.39 -1.65 5.31
C ILE A 67 -2.36 -2.56 6.04
N PRO A 68 -3.26 -2.01 6.86
CA PRO A 68 -4.22 -2.82 7.63
C PRO A 68 -5.31 -3.42 6.74
N ASN A 69 -5.90 -4.52 7.22
CA ASN A 69 -6.94 -5.27 6.49
C ASN A 69 -8.24 -4.47 6.26
N SER A 70 -8.41 -3.37 6.96
CA SER A 70 -9.57 -2.48 6.82
C SER A 70 -9.51 -1.57 5.60
N VAL A 71 -8.32 -1.34 5.03
CA VAL A 71 -8.14 -0.43 3.89
C VAL A 71 -8.73 -1.07 2.63
N THR A 72 -9.65 -0.35 2.01
CA THR A 72 -10.33 -0.78 0.77
C THR A 72 -9.97 0.07 -0.44
N SER A 73 -9.43 1.28 -0.23
CA SER A 73 -9.03 2.17 -1.32
C SER A 73 -7.81 3.02 -0.97
N ILE A 74 -6.94 3.20 -1.96
CA ILE A 74 -5.76 4.05 -1.88
C ILE A 74 -5.72 4.94 -3.12
N GLY A 75 -5.82 6.26 -2.89
CA GLY A 75 -5.91 7.29 -3.91
C GLY A 75 -4.64 7.46 -4.73
N GLY A 76 -4.78 8.13 -5.87
CA GLY A 76 -3.70 8.31 -6.84
C GLY A 76 -2.43 8.92 -6.23
N ALA A 77 -1.28 8.36 -6.57
CA ALA A 77 0.02 8.84 -6.10
C ALA A 77 0.20 8.91 -4.56
N ALA A 78 -0.60 8.14 -3.79
CA ALA A 78 -0.58 8.21 -2.33
C ALA A 78 0.81 7.97 -1.72
N PHE A 79 1.63 7.10 -2.32
CA PHE A 79 3.00 6.81 -1.89
C PHE A 79 4.05 7.25 -2.91
N ASN A 80 3.70 8.18 -3.82
CA ASN A 80 4.65 8.66 -4.82
C ASN A 80 5.85 9.38 -4.13
N PHE A 81 7.04 9.25 -4.70
CA PHE A 81 8.28 9.80 -4.15
C PHE A 81 8.67 9.33 -2.73
N CYS A 82 8.13 8.18 -2.27
CA CYS A 82 8.58 7.52 -1.04
C CYS A 82 9.88 6.73 -1.28
N GLY A 83 10.95 7.40 -1.70
CA GLY A 83 12.19 6.76 -2.15
C GLY A 83 12.96 5.96 -1.09
N GLY A 84 12.63 6.14 0.19
CA GLY A 84 13.19 5.35 1.30
C GLY A 84 12.50 4.01 1.54
N LEU A 85 11.27 3.84 0.97
CA LEU A 85 10.41 2.69 1.26
C LEU A 85 10.99 1.39 0.69
N LYS A 86 11.10 0.37 1.52
CA LYS A 86 11.70 -0.94 1.20
C LYS A 86 10.77 -2.11 1.48
N GLU A 87 9.79 -1.92 2.35
CA GLU A 87 8.95 -3.00 2.85
C GLU A 87 7.49 -2.56 2.93
N VAL A 88 6.59 -3.40 2.43
CA VAL A 88 5.15 -3.32 2.66
C VAL A 88 4.73 -4.54 3.44
N HIS A 89 4.10 -4.33 4.59
CA HIS A 89 3.64 -5.41 5.45
C HIS A 89 2.12 -5.50 5.44
N ILE A 90 1.63 -6.72 5.32
CA ILE A 90 0.20 -7.07 5.41
C ILE A 90 0.02 -8.29 6.29
N SER A 91 -1.19 -8.52 6.79
CA SER A 91 -1.53 -9.72 7.56
C SER A 91 -2.57 -10.61 6.86
N ASP A 92 -3.19 -10.14 5.78
CA ASP A 92 -4.20 -10.88 5.02
C ASP A 92 -4.11 -10.56 3.52
N LEU A 93 -3.79 -11.56 2.73
CA LEU A 93 -3.76 -11.44 1.26
C LEU A 93 -5.16 -11.16 0.68
N SER A 94 -6.24 -11.72 1.27
CA SER A 94 -7.59 -11.50 0.75
C SER A 94 -8.00 -10.03 0.87
N ALA A 95 -7.64 -9.38 1.98
CA ALA A 95 -7.83 -7.95 2.15
C ALA A 95 -7.00 -7.15 1.14
N TRP A 96 -5.74 -7.53 0.92
CA TRP A 96 -4.84 -6.89 -0.05
C TRP A 96 -5.40 -6.95 -1.49
N TYR A 97 -5.92 -8.12 -1.93
CA TYR A 97 -6.59 -8.26 -3.24
C TYR A 97 -7.80 -7.33 -3.40
N GLY A 98 -8.46 -7.00 -2.29
CA GLY A 98 -9.65 -6.16 -2.26
C GLY A 98 -9.38 -4.68 -2.40
N ILE A 99 -8.12 -4.22 -2.29
CA ILE A 99 -7.79 -2.80 -2.34
C ILE A 99 -7.94 -2.25 -3.77
N ASP A 100 -8.63 -1.11 -3.90
CA ASP A 100 -8.66 -0.33 -5.12
C ASP A 100 -7.49 0.66 -5.12
N PHE A 101 -6.51 0.44 -6.00
CA PHE A 101 -5.39 1.34 -6.23
C PHE A 101 -5.68 2.21 -7.45
N GLU A 102 -5.81 3.53 -7.27
CA GLU A 102 -6.13 4.45 -8.38
C GLU A 102 -4.99 4.60 -9.40
N SER A 103 -3.77 4.25 -9.05
CA SER A 103 -2.60 4.30 -9.93
C SER A 103 -1.49 3.37 -9.45
N SER A 104 -0.47 3.13 -10.27
CA SER A 104 0.69 2.34 -9.86
C SER A 104 1.43 2.94 -8.65
N SER A 105 1.55 4.25 -8.56
CA SER A 105 2.20 4.94 -7.43
C SER A 105 1.28 5.18 -6.23
N ALA A 106 0.00 4.78 -6.31
CA ALA A 106 -0.87 4.59 -5.16
C ALA A 106 -0.43 3.38 -4.34
N ASN A 107 0.04 2.33 -5.01
CA ASN A 107 0.54 1.13 -4.35
C ASN A 107 1.95 1.37 -3.78
N PRO A 108 2.16 1.18 -2.46
CA PRO A 108 3.49 1.37 -1.86
C PRO A 108 4.56 0.41 -2.41
N LEU A 109 4.17 -0.73 -3.01
CA LEU A 109 5.08 -1.65 -3.70
C LEU A 109 5.84 -1.00 -4.85
N TYR A 110 5.32 0.10 -5.41
CA TYR A 110 6.00 0.84 -6.49
C TYR A 110 7.42 1.28 -6.11
N TYR A 111 7.66 1.56 -4.83
CA TYR A 111 8.98 1.91 -4.28
C TYR A 111 9.57 0.80 -3.41
N ALA A 112 8.74 0.10 -2.64
CA ALA A 112 9.20 -0.91 -1.69
C ALA A 112 9.69 -2.19 -2.37
N HIS A 113 9.06 -2.59 -3.48
CA HIS A 113 9.33 -3.80 -4.24
C HIS A 113 9.11 -5.12 -3.50
N ASN A 114 9.04 -5.12 -2.17
CA ASN A 114 8.93 -6.29 -1.31
C ASN A 114 7.63 -6.27 -0.50
N LEU A 115 6.83 -7.33 -0.66
CA LEU A 115 5.62 -7.58 0.12
C LEU A 115 5.91 -8.62 1.19
N TYR A 116 5.55 -8.31 2.43
CA TYR A 116 5.66 -9.22 3.57
C TYR A 116 4.28 -9.59 4.07
N LEU A 117 4.02 -10.89 4.20
CA LEU A 117 2.81 -11.45 4.80
C LEU A 117 3.15 -12.02 6.18
N ASN A 118 2.59 -11.46 7.23
CA ASN A 118 2.87 -11.88 8.62
C ASN A 118 4.38 -11.92 8.96
N GLY A 119 5.16 -10.98 8.39
CA GLY A 119 6.59 -10.86 8.60
C GLY A 119 7.47 -11.70 7.67
N GLU A 120 6.90 -12.54 6.81
CA GLU A 120 7.63 -13.33 5.83
C GLU A 120 7.54 -12.71 4.43
N LEU A 121 8.68 -12.64 3.73
CA LEU A 121 8.74 -12.13 2.36
C LEU A 121 7.95 -13.04 1.42
N VAL A 122 7.03 -12.47 0.64
CA VAL A 122 6.26 -13.20 -0.36
C VAL A 122 7.11 -13.32 -1.63
N THR A 123 7.63 -14.53 -1.89
CA THR A 123 8.36 -14.90 -3.10
C THR A 123 7.53 -15.79 -4.02
N ASP A 124 6.71 -16.64 -3.44
CA ASP A 124 5.83 -17.57 -4.12
C ASP A 124 4.39 -17.26 -3.73
N LEU A 125 3.60 -16.80 -4.69
CA LEU A 125 2.23 -16.37 -4.46
C LEU A 125 1.27 -17.46 -4.91
N VAL A 126 0.49 -17.98 -3.98
CA VAL A 126 -0.65 -18.85 -4.28
C VAL A 126 -1.92 -18.05 -4.08
N ILE A 127 -2.63 -17.77 -5.17
CA ILE A 127 -3.91 -17.06 -5.11
C ILE A 127 -4.98 -18.03 -4.61
N PRO A 128 -5.72 -17.70 -3.51
CA PRO A 128 -6.70 -18.62 -2.95
C PRO A 128 -7.86 -18.91 -3.91
N ASP A 129 -8.40 -20.13 -3.80
CA ASP A 129 -9.68 -20.45 -4.43
C ASP A 129 -10.79 -19.49 -3.96
N GLY A 130 -11.64 -19.07 -4.89
CA GLY A 130 -12.71 -18.10 -4.61
C GLY A 130 -12.36 -16.65 -4.96
N ILE A 131 -11.09 -16.30 -5.18
CA ILE A 131 -10.73 -15.04 -5.81
C ILE A 131 -11.11 -15.15 -7.30
N THR A 132 -11.97 -14.23 -7.75
CA THR A 132 -12.46 -14.19 -9.14
C THR A 132 -11.79 -13.12 -10.00
N GLU A 133 -11.19 -12.13 -9.35
CA GLU A 133 -10.54 -11.00 -10.01
C GLU A 133 -9.25 -10.61 -9.26
N ILE A 134 -8.20 -10.36 -10.01
CA ILE A 134 -6.98 -9.68 -9.55
C ILE A 134 -7.09 -8.24 -10.03
N LYS A 135 -7.21 -7.27 -9.11
CA LYS A 135 -7.43 -5.87 -9.44
C LYS A 135 -6.20 -5.21 -10.07
N ASP A 136 -6.41 -4.01 -10.61
CA ASP A 136 -5.36 -3.17 -11.19
C ASP A 136 -4.25 -2.88 -10.16
N TYR A 137 -3.01 -2.94 -10.58
CA TYR A 137 -1.79 -2.56 -9.82
C TYR A 137 -1.48 -3.37 -8.56
N VAL A 138 -2.25 -4.38 -8.17
CA VAL A 138 -2.17 -5.09 -6.86
C VAL A 138 -0.76 -5.57 -6.54
N PHE A 139 -0.02 -6.13 -7.49
CA PHE A 139 1.37 -6.57 -7.33
C PHE A 139 2.35 -5.78 -8.21
N SER A 140 1.93 -4.63 -8.72
CA SER A 140 2.80 -3.81 -9.57
C SER A 140 4.12 -3.49 -8.86
N LYS A 141 5.26 -3.77 -9.54
CA LYS A 141 6.62 -3.58 -9.03
C LYS A 141 7.04 -4.50 -7.87
N CYS A 142 6.27 -5.56 -7.58
CA CYS A 142 6.66 -6.57 -6.60
C CYS A 142 7.81 -7.42 -7.17
N SER A 143 9.03 -6.87 -7.22
CA SER A 143 10.17 -7.51 -7.87
C SER A 143 10.76 -8.69 -7.08
N GLY A 144 10.36 -8.88 -5.82
CA GLY A 144 10.71 -10.07 -5.03
C GLY A 144 9.89 -11.32 -5.38
N LEU A 145 8.79 -11.16 -6.14
CA LEU A 145 7.90 -12.26 -6.50
C LEU A 145 8.50 -13.11 -7.62
N THR A 146 8.69 -14.43 -7.38
CA THR A 146 9.34 -15.36 -8.30
C THR A 146 8.36 -16.29 -9.02
N SER A 147 7.23 -16.62 -8.36
CA SER A 147 6.18 -17.47 -8.92
C SER A 147 4.78 -17.04 -8.51
N VAL A 148 3.79 -17.30 -9.37
CA VAL A 148 2.37 -17.06 -9.10
C VAL A 148 1.55 -18.27 -9.56
N GLU A 149 0.80 -18.88 -8.64
CA GLU A 149 -0.21 -19.88 -8.95
C GLU A 149 -1.59 -19.22 -9.01
N ILE A 150 -2.21 -19.23 -10.19
CA ILE A 150 -3.52 -18.61 -10.44
C ILE A 150 -4.58 -19.72 -10.55
N PRO A 151 -5.55 -19.81 -9.64
CA PRO A 151 -6.58 -20.85 -9.68
C PRO A 151 -7.60 -20.59 -10.78
N ASN A 152 -8.35 -21.63 -11.15
CA ASN A 152 -9.39 -21.55 -12.20
C ASN A 152 -10.56 -20.63 -11.83
N SER A 153 -10.67 -20.22 -10.57
CA SER A 153 -11.69 -19.25 -10.13
C SER A 153 -11.43 -17.84 -10.64
N VAL A 154 -10.17 -17.48 -10.94
CA VAL A 154 -9.80 -16.16 -11.46
C VAL A 154 -10.24 -16.05 -12.92
N THR A 155 -11.14 -15.11 -13.19
CA THR A 155 -11.68 -14.85 -14.54
C THR A 155 -11.14 -13.59 -15.18
N SER A 156 -10.50 -12.70 -14.38
CA SER A 156 -9.89 -11.47 -14.89
C SER A 156 -8.64 -11.09 -14.11
N ILE A 157 -7.67 -10.51 -14.82
CA ILE A 157 -6.46 -9.91 -14.27
C ILE A 157 -6.44 -8.47 -14.74
N GLY A 158 -6.41 -7.55 -13.78
CA GLY A 158 -6.45 -6.11 -14.00
C GLY A 158 -5.20 -5.55 -14.66
N SER A 159 -5.30 -4.29 -15.07
CA SER A 159 -4.22 -3.58 -15.74
C SER A 159 -3.01 -3.45 -14.82
N TYR A 160 -1.83 -3.76 -15.34
CA TYR A 160 -0.56 -3.65 -14.60
C TYR A 160 -0.47 -4.47 -13.31
N ALA A 161 -1.36 -5.46 -13.09
CA ALA A 161 -1.42 -6.22 -11.84
C ALA A 161 -0.06 -6.82 -11.42
N PHE A 162 0.74 -7.33 -12.37
CA PHE A 162 2.08 -7.88 -12.14
C PHE A 162 3.17 -7.12 -12.91
N SER A 163 2.91 -5.90 -13.35
CA SER A 163 3.89 -5.11 -14.12
C SER A 163 5.12 -4.82 -13.28
N GLY A 164 6.31 -5.15 -13.79
CA GLY A 164 7.58 -4.94 -13.12
C GLY A 164 7.86 -5.91 -11.97
N CYS A 165 7.22 -7.10 -11.99
CA CYS A 165 7.63 -8.25 -11.20
C CYS A 165 8.83 -8.91 -11.89
N ASP A 166 10.00 -8.28 -11.83
CA ASP A 166 11.14 -8.63 -12.70
C ASP A 166 11.77 -9.99 -12.38
N ALA A 167 11.52 -10.56 -11.19
CA ALA A 167 11.95 -11.91 -10.81
C ALA A 167 10.95 -13.02 -11.19
N LEU A 168 9.77 -12.65 -11.71
CA LEU A 168 8.71 -13.63 -11.99
C LEU A 168 9.08 -14.52 -13.17
N THR A 169 9.14 -15.83 -12.93
CA THR A 169 9.56 -16.83 -13.91
C THR A 169 8.50 -17.89 -14.22
N SER A 170 7.45 -18.01 -13.38
CA SER A 170 6.40 -19.02 -13.55
C SER A 170 5.09 -18.57 -12.89
#